data_791ba106a20b5c964e2d851595d60b0c
#
_entry.id   791ba106a20b5c964e2d851595d60b0c
#
_cell.length_a   1.000
_cell.length_b   1.000
_cell.length_c   1.000
_cell.angle_alpha   90.00
_cell.angle_beta   90.00
_cell.angle_gamma   90.00
#
_symmetry.space_group_name_H-M   'P 1'
#
loop_
_entity.id
_entity.type
_entity.pdbx_description
1 polymer ?
#
loop_
_entity_poly.entity_id
_entity_poly.type
_entity_poly.pdbx_seq_one_letter_code
_entity_poly.pdbx_strand_id
1 'polypeptide(L)'
;EATYEHKAFNYWAPENLLAVPLSTHRWVYDTVVENDRTYTYYGYEFVSMLKLVNIDVENKSLTAHGEVDHSSLYGNGVQEYWYSNTDIRRSIFMGDYIYSISSAGMTVHLTDNLSHVITVDLPEDDPVTYSYDTESSSASSDGGAKPVAESSES
;
A
#
# COMPACT_ATOMS: atom_id res chain seq x y z
N GLU A 1 -2.73 9.62 -2.87
CA GLU A 1 -1.46 10.29 -2.45
C GLU A 1 -1.38 11.72 -3.00
N ALA A 2 -1.50 11.93 -4.30
CA ALA A 2 -1.37 13.27 -4.91
C ALA A 2 -2.29 14.35 -4.31
N THR A 3 -3.37 13.98 -3.63
CA THR A 3 -4.30 14.92 -2.99
C THR A 3 -3.79 15.41 -1.63
N TYR A 4 -2.97 14.61 -0.95
CA TYR A 4 -2.51 14.89 0.42
C TYR A 4 -1.02 15.23 0.48
N GLU A 5 -0.23 14.78 -0.48
CA GLU A 5 1.22 14.97 -0.53
C GLU A 5 1.59 15.88 -1.71
N HIS A 6 1.82 17.17 -1.43
CA HIS A 6 2.16 18.15 -2.47
C HIS A 6 3.47 17.87 -3.20
N LYS A 7 4.36 17.06 -2.63
CA LYS A 7 5.61 16.62 -3.26
C LYS A 7 5.43 15.40 -4.16
N ALA A 8 4.22 14.86 -4.25
CA ALA A 8 3.92 13.73 -5.12
C ALA A 8 3.94 14.13 -6.59
N PHE A 9 3.54 15.36 -6.91
CA PHE A 9 3.65 15.90 -8.27
C PHE A 9 5.08 16.26 -8.61
N ASN A 10 5.53 15.83 -9.77
CA ASN A 10 6.86 16.18 -10.26
C ASN A 10 6.80 16.55 -11.75
N TYR A 11 7.24 17.76 -12.09
CA TYR A 11 7.25 18.26 -13.44
C TYR A 11 8.68 18.39 -13.96
N TRP A 12 8.97 17.75 -15.07
CA TRP A 12 10.22 17.78 -15.77
C TRP A 12 10.14 18.73 -16.98
N ALA A 13 10.59 19.96 -16.76
CA ALA A 13 10.49 21.03 -17.75
C ALA A 13 11.23 20.75 -19.07
N PRO A 14 12.41 20.08 -19.10
CA PRO A 14 13.11 19.81 -20.37
C PRO A 14 12.28 19.03 -21.39
N GLU A 15 11.40 18.14 -20.93
CA GLU A 15 10.56 17.30 -21.79
C GLU A 15 9.07 17.62 -21.66
N ASN A 16 8.71 18.64 -20.90
CA ASN A 16 7.32 18.97 -20.58
C ASN A 16 6.53 17.77 -20.01
N LEU A 17 7.16 16.97 -19.19
CA LEU A 17 6.62 15.74 -18.65
C LEU A 17 6.20 15.91 -17.20
N LEU A 18 4.94 15.56 -16.89
CA LEU A 18 4.40 15.56 -15.55
C LEU A 18 4.24 14.13 -15.05
N ALA A 19 4.76 13.85 -13.86
CA ALA A 19 4.58 12.58 -13.17
C ALA A 19 3.60 12.74 -12.00
N VAL A 20 2.58 11.89 -11.95
CA VAL A 20 1.50 11.90 -10.94
C VAL A 20 1.34 10.50 -10.38
N PRO A 21 1.64 10.27 -9.09
CA PRO A 21 1.38 9.00 -8.46
C PRO A 21 -0.11 8.82 -8.19
N LEU A 22 -0.60 7.65 -8.52
CA LEU A 22 -1.98 7.24 -8.31
C LEU A 22 -2.01 5.87 -7.65
N SER A 23 -2.86 5.72 -6.64
CA SER A 23 -3.20 4.44 -6.06
C SER A 23 -4.71 4.24 -6.06
N THR A 24 -5.12 3.03 -6.36
CA THR A 24 -6.53 2.65 -6.44
C THR A 24 -6.69 1.16 -6.18
N HIS A 25 -7.94 0.73 -6.12
CA HIS A 25 -8.29 -0.68 -6.06
C HIS A 25 -9.14 -1.01 -7.27
N ARG A 26 -8.85 -2.14 -7.91
CA ARG A 26 -9.70 -2.70 -8.97
C ARG A 26 -10.28 -4.02 -8.52
N TRP A 27 -11.51 -4.29 -8.96
CA TRP A 27 -12.15 -5.56 -8.73
C TRP A 27 -11.51 -6.62 -9.61
N VAL A 28 -11.09 -7.73 -9.00
CA VAL A 28 -10.50 -8.88 -9.70
C VAL A 28 -11.15 -10.17 -9.22
N TYR A 29 -11.02 -11.20 -10.02
CA TYR A 29 -11.33 -12.56 -9.62
C TYR A 29 -10.13 -13.46 -9.88
N ASP A 30 -9.87 -14.35 -8.95
CA ASP A 30 -8.81 -15.34 -9.04
C ASP A 30 -9.42 -16.75 -9.02
N THR A 31 -8.81 -17.65 -9.75
CA THR A 31 -9.30 -19.01 -9.89
C THR A 31 -8.24 -20.01 -9.44
N VAL A 32 -8.50 -20.70 -8.36
CA VAL A 32 -7.62 -21.71 -7.77
C VAL A 32 -8.21 -23.09 -7.98
N VAL A 33 -7.39 -24.04 -8.40
CA VAL A 33 -7.77 -25.44 -8.55
C VAL A 33 -7.18 -26.23 -7.39
N GLU A 34 -8.04 -26.74 -6.52
CA GLU A 34 -7.68 -27.60 -5.40
C GLU A 34 -8.50 -28.88 -5.42
N ASN A 35 -7.86 -30.06 -5.28
CA ASN A 35 -8.52 -31.37 -5.24
C ASN A 35 -9.52 -31.60 -6.41
N ASP A 36 -9.09 -31.29 -7.63
CA ASP A 36 -9.90 -31.35 -8.86
C ASP A 36 -11.17 -30.48 -8.85
N ARG A 37 -11.25 -29.52 -7.97
CA ARG A 37 -12.31 -28.52 -7.91
C ARG A 37 -11.76 -27.13 -8.19
N THR A 38 -12.53 -26.38 -8.95
CA THR A 38 -12.21 -24.99 -9.28
C THR A 38 -12.99 -24.07 -8.34
N TYR A 39 -12.25 -23.21 -7.62
CA TYR A 39 -12.82 -22.18 -6.77
C TYR A 39 -12.51 -20.82 -7.37
N THR A 40 -13.51 -19.94 -7.43
CA THR A 40 -13.32 -18.56 -7.88
C THR A 40 -13.46 -17.64 -6.69
N TYR A 41 -12.39 -16.93 -6.40
CA TYR A 41 -12.34 -15.89 -5.36
C TYR A 41 -12.51 -14.53 -6.01
N TYR A 42 -13.33 -13.69 -5.39
CA TYR A 42 -13.56 -12.32 -5.82
C TYR A 42 -13.01 -11.39 -4.77
N GLY A 43 -12.32 -10.33 -5.19
CA GLY A 43 -11.76 -9.37 -4.27
C GLY A 43 -11.23 -8.12 -4.97
N TYR A 44 -10.55 -7.30 -4.19
CA TYR A 44 -9.92 -6.11 -4.69
C TYR A 44 -8.41 -6.34 -4.80
N GLU A 45 -7.85 -5.94 -5.92
CA GLU A 45 -6.43 -5.81 -6.11
C GLU A 45 -6.04 -4.35 -5.91
N PHE A 46 -5.02 -4.14 -5.11
CA PHE A 46 -4.42 -2.83 -4.96
C PHE A 46 -3.53 -2.52 -6.17
N VAL A 47 -3.63 -1.30 -6.68
CA VAL A 47 -2.82 -0.84 -7.81
C VAL A 47 -2.15 0.48 -7.43
N SER A 48 -0.82 0.50 -7.48
CA SER A 48 -0.01 1.70 -7.33
C SER A 48 0.76 1.94 -8.62
N MET A 49 0.60 3.11 -9.20
CA MET A 49 1.20 3.47 -10.49
C MET A 49 1.64 4.93 -10.51
N LEU A 50 2.63 5.21 -11.35
CA LEU A 50 3.01 6.57 -11.69
C LEU A 50 2.51 6.86 -13.11
N LYS A 51 1.55 7.78 -13.23
CA LYS A 51 1.07 8.27 -14.53
C LYS A 51 1.98 9.38 -15.03
N LEU A 52 2.40 9.27 -16.29
CA LEU A 52 3.16 10.30 -16.97
C LEU A 52 2.29 10.96 -18.04
N VAL A 53 2.32 12.29 -18.05
CA VAL A 53 1.49 13.11 -18.89
C VAL A 53 2.37 14.14 -19.62
N ASN A 54 2.30 14.17 -20.93
CA ASN A 54 2.93 15.24 -21.72
C ASN A 54 2.07 16.50 -21.64
N ILE A 55 2.72 17.64 -21.39
CA ILE A 55 2.10 18.95 -21.34
C ILE A 55 2.50 19.72 -22.60
N ASP A 56 1.54 19.97 -23.46
CA ASP A 56 1.71 20.85 -24.62
C ASP A 56 1.15 22.24 -24.27
N VAL A 57 2.07 23.14 -23.95
CA VAL A 57 1.72 24.51 -23.53
C VAL A 57 1.18 25.34 -24.71
N GLU A 58 1.69 25.10 -25.92
CA GLU A 58 1.30 25.86 -27.10
C GLU A 58 -0.12 25.53 -27.51
N ASN A 59 -0.46 24.25 -27.59
CA ASN A 59 -1.79 23.79 -27.96
C ASN A 59 -2.73 23.65 -26.75
N LYS A 60 -2.26 23.95 -25.52
CA LYS A 60 -3.02 23.84 -24.27
C LYS A 60 -3.61 22.44 -24.08
N SER A 61 -2.85 21.41 -24.38
CA SER A 61 -3.30 20.03 -24.31
C SER A 61 -2.47 19.18 -23.35
N LEU A 62 -3.12 18.16 -22.79
CA LEU A 62 -2.50 17.14 -21.97
C LEU A 62 -2.71 15.79 -22.68
N THR A 63 -1.64 15.05 -22.91
CA THR A 63 -1.71 13.73 -23.52
C THR A 63 -1.02 12.70 -22.65
N ALA A 64 -1.57 11.48 -22.58
CA ALA A 64 -0.93 10.41 -21.84
C ALA A 64 0.43 10.07 -22.50
N HIS A 65 1.49 10.08 -21.70
CA HIS A 65 2.79 9.56 -22.09
C HIS A 65 2.85 8.05 -21.82
N GLY A 66 2.43 7.65 -20.63
CA GLY A 66 2.35 6.25 -20.21
C GLY A 66 2.22 6.10 -18.71
N GLU A 67 2.54 4.90 -18.23
CA GLU A 67 2.47 4.59 -16.79
C GLU A 67 3.58 3.64 -16.37
N VAL A 68 4.04 3.81 -15.14
CA VAL A 68 4.93 2.88 -14.45
C VAL A 68 4.11 2.18 -13.38
N ASP A 69 3.98 0.87 -13.47
CA ASP A 69 3.29 0.02 -12.50
C ASP A 69 4.29 -0.47 -11.45
N HIS A 70 3.92 -0.41 -10.17
CA HIS A 70 4.72 -0.88 -9.04
C HIS A 70 4.37 -2.31 -8.61
N SER A 71 3.58 -3.05 -9.38
CA SER A 71 3.14 -4.41 -9.05
C SER A 71 4.29 -5.40 -8.83
N SER A 72 5.46 -5.14 -9.42
CA SER A 72 6.68 -5.93 -9.17
C SER A 72 7.13 -5.95 -7.71
N LEU A 73 6.69 -4.97 -6.89
CA LEU A 73 7.03 -4.85 -5.48
C LEU A 73 5.97 -5.45 -4.53
N TYR A 74 4.77 -5.76 -5.02
CA TYR A 74 3.69 -6.25 -4.17
C TYR A 74 2.88 -7.41 -4.77
N GLY A 75 3.20 -7.82 -5.99
CA GLY A 75 2.46 -8.88 -6.71
C GLY A 75 1.09 -8.45 -7.22
N ASN A 76 0.42 -9.38 -7.89
CA ASN A 76 -0.90 -9.20 -8.48
C ASN A 76 -1.89 -10.15 -7.82
N GLY A 77 -3.18 -9.83 -7.94
CA GLY A 77 -4.27 -10.68 -7.50
C GLY A 77 -5.02 -10.15 -6.28
N VAL A 78 -5.90 -10.98 -5.74
CA VAL A 78 -6.70 -10.64 -4.55
C VAL A 78 -5.79 -10.50 -3.34
N GLN A 79 -5.81 -9.32 -2.74
CA GLN A 79 -5.02 -9.02 -1.55
C GLN A 79 -5.92 -8.99 -0.31
N GLU A 80 -5.47 -9.64 0.75
CA GLU A 80 -6.19 -9.68 2.02
C GLU A 80 -6.08 -8.36 2.82
N TYR A 81 -5.09 -7.51 2.51
CA TYR A 81 -4.79 -6.33 3.29
C TYR A 81 -5.04 -5.04 2.50
N TRP A 82 -5.77 -4.12 3.13
CA TRP A 82 -6.14 -2.82 2.57
C TRP A 82 -5.02 -1.77 2.61
N TYR A 83 -3.92 -2.06 3.30
CA TYR A 83 -2.80 -1.15 3.48
C TYR A 83 -1.56 -1.71 2.80
N SER A 84 -1.12 -1.01 1.77
CA SER A 84 0.11 -1.34 1.08
C SER A 84 1.16 -0.26 1.31
N ASN A 85 2.36 -0.67 1.68
CA ASN A 85 3.54 0.20 1.70
C ASN A 85 4.06 0.49 0.29
N THR A 86 3.38 0.01 -0.72
CA THR A 86 3.77 0.09 -2.14
C THR A 86 3.22 1.30 -2.87
N ASP A 87 2.47 2.17 -2.18
CA ASP A 87 2.08 3.46 -2.72
C ASP A 87 3.29 4.25 -3.18
N ILE A 88 3.31 4.62 -4.46
CA ILE A 88 4.35 5.52 -4.97
C ILE A 88 4.15 6.89 -4.32
N ARG A 89 5.09 7.26 -3.47
CA ARG A 89 5.06 8.50 -2.72
C ARG A 89 5.82 9.61 -3.39
N ARG A 90 6.82 9.26 -4.21
CA ARG A 90 7.68 10.22 -4.90
C ARG A 90 8.13 9.68 -6.23
N SER A 91 8.39 10.61 -7.14
CA SER A 91 9.13 10.36 -8.36
C SER A 91 10.28 11.35 -8.50
N ILE A 92 11.33 10.95 -9.19
CA ILE A 92 12.49 11.79 -9.45
C ILE A 92 12.88 11.61 -10.92
N PHE A 93 12.99 12.70 -11.65
CA PHE A 93 13.62 12.69 -12.97
C PHE A 93 15.12 12.98 -12.83
N MET A 94 15.96 12.17 -13.46
CA MET A 94 17.40 12.34 -13.45
C MET A 94 18.00 11.87 -14.78
N GLY A 95 18.41 12.82 -15.61
CA GLY A 95 18.82 12.53 -16.99
C GLY A 95 17.69 11.87 -17.76
N ASP A 96 17.98 10.75 -18.40
CA ASP A 96 17.03 9.98 -19.22
C ASP A 96 16.18 8.98 -18.39
N TYR A 97 16.17 9.13 -17.07
CA TYR A 97 15.52 8.16 -16.17
C TYR A 97 14.47 8.81 -15.28
N ILE A 98 13.43 8.03 -15.00
CA ILE A 98 12.46 8.31 -13.95
C ILE A 98 12.52 7.24 -12.86
N TYR A 99 12.60 7.69 -11.62
CA TYR A 99 12.61 6.88 -10.42
C TYR A 99 11.26 6.96 -9.76
N SER A 100 10.62 5.83 -9.52
CA SER A 100 9.36 5.73 -8.77
C SER A 100 9.64 5.09 -7.42
N ILE A 101 9.31 5.79 -6.33
CA ILE A 101 9.73 5.43 -4.97
C ILE A 101 8.51 5.21 -4.09
N SER A 102 8.47 4.04 -3.47
CA SER A 102 7.52 3.65 -2.42
C SER A 102 8.26 3.25 -1.14
N SER A 103 7.55 2.82 -0.11
CA SER A 103 8.18 2.25 1.09
C SER A 103 8.71 0.83 0.86
N ALA A 104 8.14 0.10 -0.10
CA ALA A 104 8.59 -1.26 -0.44
C ALA A 104 9.84 -1.27 -1.32
N GLY A 105 10.05 -0.21 -2.11
CA GLY A 105 11.18 -0.20 -3.04
C GLY A 105 11.16 0.96 -4.01
N MET A 106 12.05 0.85 -4.98
CA MET A 106 12.22 1.82 -6.05
C MET A 106 12.31 1.10 -7.39
N THR A 107 11.60 1.61 -8.39
CA THR A 107 11.77 1.17 -9.77
C THR A 107 12.34 2.31 -10.62
N VAL A 108 13.17 1.96 -11.59
CA VAL A 108 13.80 2.92 -12.51
C VAL A 108 13.39 2.56 -13.93
N HIS A 109 12.96 3.56 -14.68
CA HIS A 109 12.53 3.43 -16.08
C HIS A 109 13.16 4.51 -16.92
N LEU A 110 13.30 4.25 -18.22
CA LEU A 110 13.64 5.28 -19.18
C LEU A 110 12.48 6.26 -19.34
N THR A 111 12.75 7.55 -19.48
CA THR A 111 11.70 8.58 -19.64
C THR A 111 11.02 8.53 -20.99
N ASP A 112 11.72 8.15 -22.06
CA ASP A 112 11.23 8.19 -23.43
C ASP A 112 10.19 7.13 -23.76
N ASN A 113 10.38 5.91 -23.26
CA ASN A 113 9.54 4.75 -23.60
C ASN A 113 9.07 3.92 -22.39
N LEU A 114 9.41 4.37 -21.19
CA LEU A 114 9.09 3.73 -19.89
C LEU A 114 9.59 2.29 -19.76
N SER A 115 10.62 1.91 -20.53
CA SER A 115 11.26 0.62 -20.39
C SER A 115 11.87 0.48 -19.01
N HIS A 116 11.56 -0.63 -18.33
CA HIS A 116 12.11 -0.95 -17.02
C HIS A 116 13.63 -1.16 -17.10
N VAL A 117 14.35 -0.56 -16.17
CA VAL A 117 15.82 -0.67 -16.05
C VAL A 117 16.21 -1.53 -14.87
N ILE A 118 15.70 -1.21 -13.67
CA ILE A 118 16.02 -1.93 -12.43
C ILE A 118 14.93 -1.73 -11.39
N THR A 119 14.76 -2.75 -10.55
CA THR A 119 14.01 -2.65 -9.29
C THR A 119 14.98 -2.82 -8.12
N VAL A 120 14.83 -1.99 -7.11
CA VAL A 120 15.57 -2.07 -5.85
C VAL A 120 14.56 -2.22 -4.72
N ASP A 121 14.56 -3.39 -4.10
CA ASP A 121 13.73 -3.65 -2.93
C ASP A 121 14.33 -2.94 -1.71
N LEU A 122 13.49 -2.29 -0.93
CA LEU A 122 13.89 -1.77 0.38
C LEU A 122 13.62 -2.84 1.44
N PRO A 123 14.45 -2.92 2.49
CA PRO A 123 14.16 -3.83 3.60
C PRO A 123 12.78 -3.52 4.15
N GLU A 124 11.95 -4.55 4.30
CA GLU A 124 10.73 -4.40 5.09
C GLU A 124 11.15 -4.10 6.52
N ASP A 125 10.53 -3.08 7.12
CA ASP A 125 10.61 -2.91 8.56
C ASP A 125 10.03 -4.17 9.19
N ASP A 126 10.77 -4.81 10.11
CA ASP A 126 10.27 -5.95 10.85
C ASP A 126 8.90 -5.58 11.42
N PRO A 127 7.86 -6.41 11.21
CA PRO A 127 6.55 -6.09 11.73
C PRO A 127 6.67 -5.92 13.23
N VAL A 128 6.37 -4.71 13.73
CA VAL A 128 6.33 -4.45 15.16
C VAL A 128 5.26 -5.34 15.74
N THR A 129 5.66 -6.50 16.23
CA THR A 129 4.79 -7.42 16.97
C THR A 129 4.47 -6.73 18.29
N TYR A 130 3.32 -6.07 18.35
CA TYR A 130 2.74 -5.67 19.62
C TYR A 130 2.28 -6.93 20.34
N SER A 131 3.13 -7.50 21.20
CA SER A 131 2.67 -8.48 22.17
C SER A 131 1.81 -7.72 23.18
N TYR A 132 0.51 -7.83 23.03
CA TYR A 132 -0.38 -7.48 24.12
C TYR A 132 -0.19 -8.56 25.19
N ASP A 133 0.59 -8.26 26.22
CA ASP A 133 0.58 -9.03 27.45
C ASP A 133 -0.84 -8.92 28.00
N THR A 134 -1.66 -9.91 27.69
CA THR A 134 -2.94 -10.09 28.36
C THR A 134 -2.61 -10.57 29.75
N GLU A 135 -2.29 -9.64 30.65
CA GLU A 135 -2.36 -9.94 32.08
C GLU A 135 -3.80 -10.37 32.37
N SER A 136 -4.02 -11.67 32.41
CA SER A 136 -5.24 -12.27 32.93
C SER A 136 -5.30 -11.93 34.43
N SER A 137 -5.97 -10.84 34.74
CA SER A 137 -6.39 -10.57 36.11
C SER A 137 -7.39 -11.66 36.51
N SER A 138 -6.87 -12.76 37.06
CA SER A 138 -7.66 -13.73 37.81
C SER A 138 -8.11 -13.06 39.11
N ALA A 139 -9.25 -12.39 39.06
CA ALA A 139 -9.95 -11.97 40.26
C ALA A 139 -10.47 -13.24 40.96
N SER A 140 -9.73 -13.69 41.95
CA SER A 140 -10.21 -14.68 42.92
C SER A 140 -11.34 -14.05 43.73
N SER A 141 -12.58 -14.43 43.43
CA SER A 141 -13.73 -14.16 44.28
C SER A 141 -13.65 -15.05 45.53
N ASP A 142 -12.99 -14.56 46.58
CA ASP A 142 -13.07 -15.16 47.91
C ASP A 142 -14.39 -14.70 48.55
N GLY A 143 -15.41 -15.59 48.50
CA GLY A 143 -16.69 -15.43 49.11
C GLY A 143 -16.61 -15.77 50.61
N GLY A 144 -16.11 -14.84 51.41
CA GLY A 144 -16.17 -14.95 52.87
C GLY A 144 -17.60 -14.77 53.39
N ALA A 145 -18.27 -15.84 53.72
CA ALA A 145 -19.52 -15.82 54.47
C ALA A 145 -19.28 -15.29 55.91
N LYS A 146 -19.96 -14.20 56.26
CA LYS A 146 -20.01 -13.67 57.62
C LYS A 146 -20.99 -14.53 58.47
N PRO A 147 -20.61 -14.96 59.66
CA PRO A 147 -21.56 -15.57 60.55
C PRO A 147 -22.46 -14.51 61.20
N VAL A 148 -23.75 -14.82 61.23
CA VAL A 148 -24.80 -14.07 61.98
C VAL A 148 -24.64 -14.30 63.44
N ALA A 149 -24.51 -13.26 64.26
CA ALA A 149 -24.56 -13.33 65.71
C ALA A 149 -26.03 -13.26 66.17
N GLU A 150 -26.49 -14.30 66.81
CA GLU A 150 -27.74 -14.34 67.53
C GLU A 150 -27.60 -13.52 68.82
N SER A 151 -28.50 -12.57 69.01
CA SER A 151 -28.72 -11.86 70.26
C SER A 151 -29.78 -12.62 71.06
N SER A 152 -29.40 -13.18 72.19
CA SER A 152 -30.35 -13.65 73.22
C SER A 152 -30.51 -12.58 74.29
N GLU A 153 -31.77 -12.17 74.47
CA GLU A 153 -32.24 -11.39 75.59
C GLU A 153 -32.18 -12.21 76.86
N SER A 154 -31.88 -11.58 78.01
CA SER A 154 -32.50 -11.65 79.30
C SER A 154 -31.98 -10.51 80.16
#